data_42cbaaf01cd2a2b7a59df989e36a84ec
#
_entry.id   42cbaaf01cd2a2b7a59df989e36a84ec
#
_cell.length_a   1.000
_cell.length_b   1.000
_cell.length_c   1.000
_cell.angle_alpha   90.00
_cell.angle_beta   90.00
_cell.angle_gamma   90.00
#
_symmetry.space_group_name_H-M   'P 1'
#
loop_
_entity.id
_entity.type
_entity.pdbx_description
1 polymer ?
#
loop_
_entity_poly.entity_id
_entity_poly.type
_entity_poly.pdbx_seq_one_letter_code
_entity_poly.pdbx_strand_id
1 'polypeptide(L)'
;MVDFRPFRGVLPHLSKGEDIADRVSPPYDIITPEERAKLQSKPYNITKITLGAVDGRYEEAARLLDSWLSSSKLVQDKEDCYYLYRQGFKDGDRWLARTGIIGILRSEGYEAGNVIPHEETFPKVKEDRLNLLRATSAHCESIFGLYDRSDLDLDAVEKSSTKLYECADASGTRHQLFRVADRAAVDAIRSMM
;
A
#
# COMPACT_ATOMS: atom_id res chain seq x y z
N MET A 1 0.34 22.98 -6.00
CA MET A 1 0.89 22.22 -4.82
C MET A 1 -0.21 21.27 -4.39
N VAL A 2 0.04 19.99 -4.39
CA VAL A 2 -0.95 18.98 -3.98
C VAL A 2 -1.04 18.88 -2.46
N ASP A 3 -2.24 18.61 -1.94
CA ASP A 3 -2.44 18.37 -0.51
C ASP A 3 -2.16 16.90 -0.21
N PHE A 4 -0.91 16.58 0.14
CA PHE A 4 -0.42 15.24 0.44
C PHE A 4 -0.07 15.14 1.93
N ARG A 5 -0.73 14.23 2.65
CA ARG A 5 -0.71 14.18 4.11
C ARG A 5 -0.24 12.84 4.65
N PRO A 6 0.41 12.84 5.82
CA PRO A 6 0.64 11.60 6.57
C PRO A 6 -0.68 11.06 7.12
N PHE A 7 -0.68 9.78 7.50
CA PHE A 7 -1.87 9.10 8.02
C PHE A 7 -1.48 7.94 8.95
N ARG A 8 -2.46 7.42 9.68
CA ARG A 8 -2.28 6.24 10.52
C ARG A 8 -2.60 4.99 9.72
N GLY A 9 -1.56 4.36 9.17
CA GLY A 9 -1.70 3.13 8.40
C GLY A 9 -2.17 1.96 9.25
N VAL A 10 -2.94 1.06 8.64
CA VAL A 10 -3.31 -0.23 9.22
C VAL A 10 -2.34 -1.28 8.69
N LEU A 11 -1.59 -1.91 9.58
CA LEU A 11 -0.44 -2.75 9.27
C LEU A 11 -0.60 -4.16 9.84
N PRO A 12 -0.08 -5.20 9.17
CA PRO A 12 -0.02 -6.55 9.72
C PRO A 12 0.74 -6.59 11.05
N HIS A 13 0.18 -7.20 12.07
CA HIS A 13 0.91 -7.56 13.27
C HIS A 13 1.40 -9.00 13.15
N LEU A 14 2.71 -9.19 13.14
CA LEU A 14 3.34 -10.50 12.99
C LEU A 14 3.69 -11.08 14.37
N SER A 15 3.20 -12.28 14.65
CA SER A 15 3.64 -13.07 15.79
C SER A 15 4.98 -13.71 15.49
N LYS A 16 5.67 -14.21 16.52
CA LYS A 16 6.96 -14.89 16.36
C LYS A 16 6.83 -16.09 15.40
N GLY A 17 7.63 -16.09 14.34
CA GLY A 17 7.66 -17.15 13.32
C GLY A 17 6.68 -16.93 12.14
N GLU A 18 5.89 -15.86 12.15
CA GLU A 18 5.09 -15.47 10.98
C GLU A 18 5.94 -14.65 10.00
N ASP A 19 5.67 -14.82 8.69
CA ASP A 19 6.35 -14.10 7.61
C ASP A 19 5.40 -13.09 6.98
N ILE A 20 5.87 -11.88 6.74
CA ILE A 20 5.12 -10.85 6.01
C ILE A 20 4.76 -11.29 4.58
N ALA A 21 5.58 -12.13 3.95
CA ALA A 21 5.31 -12.68 2.63
C ALA A 21 4.00 -13.49 2.56
N ASP A 22 3.56 -14.07 3.68
CA ASP A 22 2.26 -14.77 3.77
C ASP A 22 1.06 -13.82 3.86
N ARG A 23 1.28 -12.53 4.14
CA ARG A 23 0.25 -11.52 4.37
C ARG A 23 -0.02 -10.63 3.17
N VAL A 24 0.96 -10.48 2.29
CA VAL A 24 0.93 -9.59 1.12
C VAL A 24 0.58 -10.35 -0.15
N SER A 25 0.34 -9.61 -1.23
CA SER A 25 0.05 -10.16 -2.56
C SER A 25 0.62 -9.27 -3.66
N PRO A 26 0.77 -9.78 -4.87
CA PRO A 26 0.90 -8.96 -6.07
C PRO A 26 -0.32 -8.05 -6.25
N PRO A 27 -0.27 -7.07 -7.17
CA PRO A 27 -1.45 -6.31 -7.61
C PRO A 27 -2.59 -7.25 -8.02
N TYR A 28 -3.82 -6.89 -7.65
CA TYR A 28 -4.99 -7.79 -7.79
C TYR A 28 -5.30 -8.19 -9.24
N ASP A 29 -4.97 -7.34 -10.19
CA ASP A 29 -5.26 -7.48 -11.61
C ASP A 29 -4.34 -8.45 -12.36
N ILE A 30 -3.21 -8.81 -11.76
CA ILE A 30 -2.26 -9.79 -12.34
C ILE A 30 -2.32 -11.16 -11.66
N ILE A 31 -3.17 -11.34 -10.64
CA ILE A 31 -3.26 -12.60 -9.89
C ILE A 31 -4.11 -13.61 -10.66
N THR A 32 -3.51 -14.74 -11.04
CA THR A 32 -4.23 -15.87 -11.67
C THR A 32 -5.16 -16.58 -10.67
N PRO A 33 -6.18 -17.34 -11.14
CA PRO A 33 -7.04 -18.13 -10.26
C PRO A 33 -6.27 -19.09 -9.35
N GLU A 34 -5.22 -19.73 -9.86
CA GLU A 34 -4.37 -20.67 -9.12
C GLU A 34 -3.57 -19.93 -8.03
N GLU A 35 -2.97 -18.79 -8.37
CA GLU A 35 -2.26 -17.94 -7.40
C GLU A 35 -3.20 -17.40 -6.33
N ARG A 36 -4.41 -16.98 -6.73
CA ARG A 36 -5.45 -16.54 -5.79
C ARG A 36 -5.76 -17.65 -4.77
N ALA A 37 -6.01 -18.88 -5.22
CA ALA A 37 -6.28 -20.00 -4.33
C ALA A 37 -5.12 -20.26 -3.36
N LYS A 38 -3.87 -20.18 -3.84
CA LYS A 38 -2.66 -20.33 -3.03
C LYS A 38 -2.54 -19.21 -1.99
N LEU A 39 -2.74 -17.94 -2.39
CA LEU A 39 -2.68 -16.80 -1.49
C LEU A 39 -3.80 -16.86 -0.44
N GLN A 40 -5.02 -17.18 -0.86
CA GLN A 40 -6.17 -17.29 0.05
C GLN A 40 -6.09 -18.49 0.99
N SER A 41 -5.25 -19.49 0.72
CA SER A 41 -4.97 -20.57 1.68
C SER A 41 -4.11 -20.11 2.86
N LYS A 42 -3.38 -18.98 2.72
CA LYS A 42 -2.56 -18.43 3.80
C LYS A 42 -3.43 -17.71 4.84
N PRO A 43 -3.14 -17.89 6.14
CA PRO A 43 -3.82 -17.13 7.18
C PRO A 43 -3.61 -15.63 6.99
N TYR A 44 -4.71 -14.87 7.06
CA TYR A 44 -4.68 -13.39 7.03
C TYR A 44 -4.00 -12.77 5.80
N ASN A 45 -3.92 -13.48 4.66
CA ASN A 45 -3.45 -12.87 3.42
C ASN A 45 -4.46 -11.84 2.93
N ILE A 46 -3.96 -10.67 2.50
CA ILE A 46 -4.79 -9.53 2.09
C ILE A 46 -5.79 -9.85 0.97
N THR A 47 -5.49 -10.82 0.11
CA THR A 47 -6.40 -11.23 -0.98
C THR A 47 -7.73 -11.79 -0.49
N LYS A 48 -7.85 -12.20 0.78
CA LYS A 48 -9.14 -12.59 1.36
C LYS A 48 -10.07 -11.38 1.49
N ILE A 49 -9.53 -10.18 1.61
CA ILE A 49 -10.28 -8.93 1.66
C ILE A 49 -10.38 -8.33 0.25
N THR A 50 -9.27 -8.14 -0.45
CA THR A 50 -9.24 -7.41 -1.72
C THR A 50 -9.85 -8.19 -2.88
N LEU A 51 -9.76 -9.52 -2.87
CA LEU A 51 -10.33 -10.43 -3.86
C LEU A 51 -11.48 -11.30 -3.31
N GLY A 52 -11.78 -11.24 -2.03
CA GLY A 52 -12.92 -11.93 -1.42
C GLY A 52 -14.27 -11.43 -1.94
N ALA A 53 -14.29 -10.19 -2.42
CA ALA A 53 -15.48 -9.51 -2.91
C ALA A 53 -15.85 -9.81 -4.38
N VAL A 54 -15.12 -10.68 -5.08
CA VAL A 54 -15.34 -10.95 -6.53
C VAL A 54 -16.78 -11.38 -6.87
N ASP A 55 -17.51 -11.90 -5.91
CA ASP A 55 -18.92 -12.31 -6.09
C ASP A 55 -19.92 -11.32 -5.43
N GLY A 56 -19.50 -10.06 -5.22
CA GLY A 56 -20.36 -9.04 -4.56
C GLY A 56 -20.47 -9.19 -3.04
N ARG A 57 -19.59 -9.99 -2.41
CA ARG A 57 -19.60 -10.22 -0.95
C ARG A 57 -18.76 -9.20 -0.19
N TYR A 58 -18.98 -7.92 -0.46
CA TYR A 58 -18.22 -6.83 0.17
C TYR A 58 -18.42 -6.75 1.69
N GLU A 59 -19.61 -7.11 2.19
CA GLU A 59 -19.90 -7.18 3.61
C GLU A 59 -19.09 -8.28 4.32
N GLU A 60 -18.76 -9.36 3.62
CA GLU A 60 -17.89 -10.41 4.15
C GLU A 60 -16.45 -9.90 4.28
N ALA A 61 -15.96 -9.17 3.29
CA ALA A 61 -14.64 -8.50 3.35
C ALA A 61 -14.57 -7.50 4.51
N ALA A 62 -15.64 -6.72 4.75
CA ALA A 62 -15.73 -5.79 5.86
C ALA A 62 -15.69 -6.52 7.22
N ARG A 63 -16.50 -7.57 7.40
CA ARG A 63 -16.50 -8.39 8.64
C ARG A 63 -15.13 -9.02 8.88
N LEU A 64 -14.45 -9.45 7.82
CA LEU A 64 -13.12 -10.04 7.93
C LEU A 64 -12.09 -8.99 8.37
N LEU A 65 -12.12 -7.79 7.79
CA LEU A 65 -11.26 -6.66 8.19
C LEU A 65 -11.47 -6.32 9.67
N ASP A 66 -12.73 -6.18 10.12
CA ASP A 66 -13.08 -5.90 11.52
C ASP A 66 -12.58 -7.00 12.46
N SER A 67 -12.72 -8.27 12.06
CA SER A 67 -12.20 -9.42 12.81
C SER A 67 -10.67 -9.38 12.95
N TRP A 68 -9.95 -9.00 11.89
CA TRP A 68 -8.49 -8.89 11.95
C TRP A 68 -8.02 -7.71 12.81
N LEU A 69 -8.75 -6.60 12.79
CA LEU A 69 -8.49 -5.46 13.67
C LEU A 69 -8.77 -5.81 15.14
N SER A 70 -9.94 -6.38 15.44
CA SER A 70 -10.33 -6.74 16.81
C SER A 70 -9.45 -7.83 17.42
N SER A 71 -8.93 -8.76 16.60
CA SER A 71 -7.98 -9.81 17.03
C SER A 71 -6.51 -9.38 16.99
N SER A 72 -6.25 -8.09 16.71
CA SER A 72 -4.90 -7.54 16.59
C SER A 72 -4.00 -8.24 15.56
N LYS A 73 -4.60 -8.82 14.51
CA LYS A 73 -3.87 -9.33 13.35
C LYS A 73 -3.51 -8.19 12.38
N LEU A 74 -4.30 -7.13 12.43
CA LEU A 74 -3.99 -5.82 11.88
C LEU A 74 -4.00 -4.80 13.02
N VAL A 75 -3.07 -3.86 12.98
CA VAL A 75 -2.97 -2.80 14.00
C VAL A 75 -2.82 -1.45 13.29
N GLN A 76 -3.60 -0.48 13.73
CA GLN A 76 -3.46 0.89 13.25
C GLN A 76 -2.33 1.61 13.98
N ASP A 77 -1.51 2.35 13.25
CA ASP A 77 -0.49 3.21 13.84
C ASP A 77 -1.10 4.27 14.77
N LYS A 78 -0.35 4.61 15.82
CA LYS A 78 -0.82 5.52 16.87
C LYS A 78 -0.80 6.99 16.46
N GLU A 79 0.09 7.35 15.53
CA GLU A 79 0.33 8.70 15.04
C GLU A 79 0.35 8.77 13.52
N ASP A 80 0.09 9.95 12.98
CA ASP A 80 0.16 10.18 11.54
C ASP A 80 1.61 10.16 11.07
N CYS A 81 1.90 9.31 10.08
CA CYS A 81 3.21 9.17 9.48
C CYS A 81 3.10 8.94 7.97
N TYR A 82 4.19 9.12 7.24
CA TYR A 82 4.34 8.61 5.88
C TYR A 82 4.97 7.23 5.93
N TYR A 83 4.89 6.52 4.80
CA TYR A 83 5.62 5.28 4.64
C TYR A 83 6.48 5.36 3.38
N LEU A 84 7.73 4.89 3.48
CA LEU A 84 8.54 4.62 2.30
C LEU A 84 8.38 3.17 1.91
N TYR A 85 8.09 2.96 0.63
CA TYR A 85 8.04 1.64 0.03
C TYR A 85 9.16 1.50 -1.00
N ARG A 86 10.13 0.65 -0.69
CA ARG A 86 11.29 0.41 -1.55
C ARG A 86 11.20 -0.94 -2.20
N GLN A 87 11.37 -0.98 -3.51
CA GLN A 87 11.47 -2.18 -4.30
C GLN A 87 12.86 -2.27 -4.93
N GLY A 88 13.55 -3.41 -4.67
CA GLY A 88 14.82 -3.75 -5.32
C GLY A 88 14.59 -4.91 -6.28
N PHE A 89 15.00 -4.77 -7.54
CA PHE A 89 14.78 -5.76 -8.59
C PHE A 89 15.92 -5.80 -9.58
N LYS A 90 16.03 -6.90 -10.31
CA LYS A 90 16.99 -7.07 -11.39
C LYS A 90 16.41 -6.58 -12.71
N ASP A 91 17.24 -5.85 -13.46
CA ASP A 91 17.02 -5.49 -14.86
C ASP A 91 18.26 -5.95 -15.65
N GLY A 92 18.18 -7.11 -16.27
CA GLY A 92 19.32 -7.84 -16.79
C GLY A 92 20.29 -8.20 -15.65
N ASP A 93 21.56 -7.78 -15.79
CA ASP A 93 22.60 -8.02 -14.78
C ASP A 93 22.69 -6.91 -13.71
N ARG A 94 21.88 -5.87 -13.80
CA ARG A 94 21.91 -4.74 -12.87
C ARG A 94 20.86 -4.87 -11.80
N TRP A 95 21.21 -4.52 -10.56
CA TRP A 95 20.26 -4.25 -9.49
C TRP A 95 19.79 -2.80 -9.57
N LEU A 96 18.50 -2.62 -9.65
CA LEU A 96 17.85 -1.32 -9.57
C LEU A 96 16.98 -1.26 -8.31
N ALA A 97 16.75 -0.04 -7.84
CA ALA A 97 15.81 0.21 -6.77
C ALA A 97 14.92 1.39 -7.14
N ARG A 98 13.65 1.31 -6.75
CA ARG A 98 12.73 2.44 -6.75
C ARG A 98 12.13 2.61 -5.37
N THR A 99 11.92 3.86 -4.95
CA THR A 99 11.33 4.20 -3.66
C THR A 99 10.14 5.10 -3.90
N GLY A 100 8.99 4.72 -3.35
CA GLY A 100 7.77 5.51 -3.33
C GLY A 100 7.45 6.00 -1.93
N ILE A 101 6.73 7.11 -1.84
CA ILE A 101 6.19 7.64 -0.59
C ILE A 101 4.69 7.35 -0.58
N ILE A 102 4.21 6.71 0.50
CA ILE A 102 2.79 6.44 0.68
C ILE A 102 2.23 7.48 1.65
N GLY A 103 1.15 8.14 1.23
CA GLY A 103 0.44 9.15 2.02
C GLY A 103 -1.00 9.29 1.51
N ILE A 104 -1.76 10.19 2.10
CA ILE A 104 -3.11 10.54 1.65
C ILE A 104 -3.01 11.75 0.73
N LEU A 105 -3.46 11.60 -0.50
CA LEU A 105 -3.60 12.67 -1.47
C LEU A 105 -5.05 13.16 -1.47
N ARG A 106 -5.25 14.49 -1.35
CA ARG A 106 -6.58 15.06 -1.49
C ARG A 106 -7.11 14.83 -2.91
N SER A 107 -8.31 14.28 -2.99
CA SER A 107 -8.99 14.10 -4.27
C SER A 107 -9.47 15.47 -4.77
N GLU A 108 -9.10 15.79 -6.01
CA GLU A 108 -9.49 17.00 -6.73
C GLU A 108 -9.96 16.62 -8.14
N GLY A 109 -10.78 17.47 -8.75
CA GLY A 109 -11.08 17.28 -10.16
C GLY A 109 -9.85 17.54 -11.03
N TYR A 110 -9.73 16.87 -12.16
CA TYR A 110 -8.58 17.01 -13.06
C TYR A 110 -8.43 18.44 -13.63
N GLU A 111 -9.53 19.21 -13.65
CA GLU A 111 -9.54 20.62 -14.02
C GLU A 111 -8.69 21.51 -13.08
N ALA A 112 -8.42 21.06 -11.86
CA ALA A 112 -7.52 21.77 -10.94
C ALA A 112 -6.04 21.71 -11.38
N GLY A 113 -5.68 20.76 -12.26
CA GLY A 113 -4.36 20.64 -12.87
C GLY A 113 -3.24 20.18 -11.95
N ASN A 114 -3.55 19.87 -10.67
CA ASN A 114 -2.54 19.40 -9.72
C ASN A 114 -2.25 17.90 -9.86
N VAL A 115 -3.25 17.12 -10.28
CA VAL A 115 -3.13 15.68 -10.54
C VAL A 115 -3.52 15.42 -11.97
N ILE A 116 -2.58 14.90 -12.76
CA ILE A 116 -2.77 14.65 -14.19
C ILE A 116 -3.09 13.16 -14.37
N PRO A 117 -4.22 12.80 -15.00
CA PRO A 117 -4.51 11.42 -15.32
C PRO A 117 -3.55 10.91 -16.39
N HIS A 118 -3.06 9.68 -16.26
CA HIS A 118 -2.19 9.07 -17.27
C HIS A 118 -2.92 8.00 -18.11
N GLU A 119 -4.10 7.57 -17.66
CA GLU A 119 -4.91 6.56 -18.36
C GLU A 119 -6.41 6.72 -18.07
N GLU A 120 -7.22 6.14 -18.95
CA GLU A 120 -8.65 5.94 -18.69
C GLU A 120 -8.86 4.58 -18.01
N THR A 121 -9.50 4.59 -16.86
CA THR A 121 -9.78 3.38 -16.08
C THR A 121 -11.12 2.77 -16.48
N PHE A 122 -11.22 1.43 -16.47
CA PHE A 122 -12.45 0.71 -16.78
C PHE A 122 -13.54 0.96 -15.74
N PRO A 123 -14.77 1.36 -16.15
CA PRO A 123 -15.87 1.67 -15.22
C PRO A 123 -16.18 0.54 -14.23
N LYS A 124 -16.21 -0.70 -14.71
CA LYS A 124 -16.47 -1.89 -13.86
C LYS A 124 -15.45 -2.08 -12.76
N VAL A 125 -14.17 -1.83 -13.05
CA VAL A 125 -13.09 -1.93 -12.05
C VAL A 125 -13.23 -0.84 -11.00
N LYS A 126 -13.52 0.39 -11.42
CA LYS A 126 -13.78 1.51 -10.49
C LYS A 126 -14.97 1.23 -9.57
N GLU A 127 -16.06 0.69 -10.11
CA GLU A 127 -17.25 0.35 -9.33
C GLU A 127 -16.94 -0.73 -8.30
N ASP A 128 -16.23 -1.78 -8.68
CA ASP A 128 -15.83 -2.86 -7.77
C ASP A 128 -14.98 -2.32 -6.60
N ARG A 129 -13.94 -1.53 -6.90
CA ARG A 129 -13.09 -0.92 -5.85
C ARG A 129 -13.85 0.07 -4.98
N LEU A 130 -14.78 0.84 -5.55
CA LEU A 130 -15.64 1.76 -4.80
C LEU A 130 -16.58 1.02 -3.84
N ASN A 131 -17.15 -0.10 -4.26
CA ASN A 131 -18.01 -0.92 -3.42
C ASN A 131 -17.22 -1.57 -2.27
N LEU A 132 -15.99 -2.05 -2.53
CA LEU A 132 -15.10 -2.52 -1.47
C LEU A 132 -14.79 -1.41 -0.47
N LEU A 133 -14.43 -0.21 -0.95
CA LEU A 133 -14.16 0.95 -0.10
C LEU A 133 -15.38 1.33 0.76
N ARG A 134 -16.58 1.36 0.17
CA ARG A 134 -17.82 1.67 0.91
C ARG A 134 -18.10 0.66 2.01
N ALA A 135 -17.90 -0.62 1.73
CA ALA A 135 -18.17 -1.68 2.70
C ALA A 135 -17.13 -1.71 3.83
N THR A 136 -15.85 -1.55 3.50
CA THR A 136 -14.75 -1.67 4.47
C THR A 136 -14.39 -0.35 5.14
N SER A 137 -14.81 0.79 4.60
CA SER A 137 -14.35 2.13 5.01
C SER A 137 -12.80 2.25 5.04
N ALA A 138 -12.11 1.48 4.20
CA ALA A 138 -10.65 1.42 4.14
C ALA A 138 -10.15 1.36 2.69
N HIS A 139 -9.10 2.11 2.41
CA HIS A 139 -8.32 1.95 1.19
C HIS A 139 -7.41 0.73 1.35
N CYS A 140 -7.76 -0.37 0.69
CA CYS A 140 -6.99 -1.61 0.74
C CYS A 140 -5.85 -1.67 -0.28
N GLU A 141 -5.82 -0.72 -1.20
CA GLU A 141 -4.84 -0.62 -2.30
C GLU A 141 -4.46 0.83 -2.52
N SER A 142 -3.19 1.07 -2.86
CA SER A 142 -2.68 2.40 -3.16
C SER A 142 -2.77 2.70 -4.65
N ILE A 143 -3.05 3.96 -4.99
CA ILE A 143 -2.90 4.47 -6.35
C ILE A 143 -1.41 4.77 -6.56
N PHE A 144 -0.90 4.43 -7.74
CA PHE A 144 0.46 4.75 -8.13
C PHE A 144 0.49 6.09 -8.86
N GLY A 145 1.26 7.04 -8.35
CA GLY A 145 1.49 8.34 -8.97
C GLY A 145 2.97 8.59 -9.21
N LEU A 146 3.27 9.34 -10.25
CA LEU A 146 4.61 9.87 -10.50
C LEU A 146 4.64 11.36 -10.15
N TYR A 147 5.76 11.81 -9.58
CA TYR A 147 6.01 13.22 -9.33
C TYR A 147 7.37 13.62 -9.90
N ASP A 148 7.45 14.84 -10.42
CA ASP A 148 8.66 15.38 -11.06
C ASP A 148 9.38 16.35 -10.10
N ARG A 149 9.90 15.79 -8.99
CA ARG A 149 10.69 16.54 -8.00
C ARG A 149 11.87 15.69 -7.54
N SER A 150 13.03 16.30 -7.51
CA SER A 150 14.30 15.64 -7.10
C SER A 150 14.97 16.31 -5.90
N ASP A 151 14.28 17.25 -5.27
CA ASP A 151 14.80 18.06 -4.16
C ASP A 151 14.64 17.38 -2.79
N LEU A 152 13.96 16.22 -2.71
CA LEU A 152 13.87 15.44 -1.49
C LEU A 152 15.00 14.40 -1.42
N ASP A 153 15.82 14.50 -0.38
CA ASP A 153 16.81 13.46 -0.07
C ASP A 153 16.12 12.22 0.56
N LEU A 154 15.71 11.29 -0.30
CA LEU A 154 15.05 10.05 0.13
C LEU A 154 15.98 9.17 0.99
N ASP A 155 17.29 9.23 0.80
CA ASP A 155 18.23 8.46 1.61
C ASP A 155 18.33 9.02 3.05
N ALA A 156 18.25 10.35 3.21
CA ALA A 156 18.16 10.97 4.52
C ALA A 156 16.84 10.62 5.23
N VAL A 157 15.72 10.65 4.51
CA VAL A 157 14.41 10.23 5.03
C VAL A 157 14.42 8.76 5.44
N GLU A 158 14.99 7.86 4.62
CA GLU A 158 15.09 6.43 4.96
C GLU A 158 15.94 6.21 6.22
N LYS A 159 17.07 6.90 6.35
CA LYS A 159 17.96 6.80 7.53
C LYS A 159 17.27 7.21 8.85
N SER A 160 16.33 8.16 8.79
CA SER A 160 15.55 8.62 9.96
C SER A 160 14.28 7.78 10.19
N SER A 161 14.02 6.79 9.32
CA SER A 161 12.81 5.97 9.35
C SER A 161 13.01 4.66 10.11
N THR A 162 11.90 4.05 10.52
CA THR A 162 11.91 2.71 11.13
C THR A 162 11.51 1.66 10.09
N LYS A 163 12.40 0.71 9.79
CA LYS A 163 12.05 -0.42 8.92
C LYS A 163 11.03 -1.32 9.62
N LEU A 164 9.88 -1.53 8.96
CA LEU A 164 8.77 -2.33 9.47
C LEU A 164 8.82 -3.77 8.95
N TYR A 165 8.93 -3.91 7.62
CA TYR A 165 8.88 -5.22 6.96
C TYR A 165 9.89 -5.30 5.82
N GLU A 166 10.26 -6.53 5.53
CA GLU A 166 11.03 -6.90 4.34
C GLU A 166 10.64 -8.30 3.90
N CYS A 167 10.43 -8.49 2.61
CA CYS A 167 10.25 -9.80 1.99
C CYS A 167 10.77 -9.80 0.56
N ALA A 168 10.86 -10.99 -0.05
CA ALA A 168 11.05 -11.15 -1.48
C ALA A 168 9.84 -11.87 -2.07
N ASP A 169 9.41 -11.43 -3.26
CA ASP A 169 8.37 -12.11 -4.00
C ASP A 169 8.91 -13.28 -4.84
N ALA A 170 8.03 -13.98 -5.55
CA ALA A 170 8.40 -15.13 -6.39
C ALA A 170 9.32 -14.75 -7.57
N SER A 171 9.35 -13.49 -7.98
CA SER A 171 10.26 -12.97 -9.02
C SER A 171 11.66 -12.64 -8.48
N GLY A 172 11.85 -12.70 -7.16
CA GLY A 172 13.07 -12.26 -6.49
C GLY A 172 13.13 -10.75 -6.25
N THR A 173 12.05 -10.01 -6.54
CA THR A 173 11.95 -8.60 -6.17
C THR A 173 11.91 -8.47 -4.65
N ARG A 174 12.79 -7.65 -4.10
CA ARG A 174 12.85 -7.34 -2.68
C ARG A 174 11.92 -6.16 -2.36
N HIS A 175 11.07 -6.33 -1.37
CA HIS A 175 10.12 -5.33 -0.89
C HIS A 175 10.47 -4.91 0.52
N GLN A 176 10.56 -3.61 0.77
CA GLN A 176 10.83 -3.05 2.09
C GLN A 176 9.84 -1.94 2.38
N LEU A 177 9.30 -1.92 3.61
CA LEU A 177 8.42 -0.86 4.09
C LEU A 177 9.03 -0.22 5.33
N PHE A 178 9.08 1.12 5.32
CA PHE A 178 9.58 1.92 6.42
C PHE A 178 8.50 2.89 6.90
N ARG A 179 8.46 3.14 8.20
CA ARG A 179 7.63 4.18 8.82
C ARG A 179 8.44 5.47 8.98
N VAL A 180 7.92 6.56 8.48
CA VAL A 180 8.49 7.91 8.58
C VAL A 180 7.68 8.69 9.60
N ALA A 181 8.09 8.69 10.86
CA ALA A 181 7.46 9.43 11.95
C ALA A 181 8.35 10.57 12.48
N ASP A 182 9.61 10.65 12.05
CA ASP A 182 10.48 11.77 12.37
C ASP A 182 9.88 13.08 11.84
N ARG A 183 9.76 14.09 12.72
CA ARG A 183 9.08 15.34 12.40
C ARG A 183 9.74 16.09 11.26
N ALA A 184 11.07 16.14 11.24
CA ALA A 184 11.79 16.86 10.18
C ALA A 184 11.60 16.17 8.82
N ALA A 185 11.62 14.82 8.79
CA ALA A 185 11.36 14.05 7.58
C ALA A 185 9.91 14.20 7.09
N VAL A 186 8.93 14.18 8.01
CA VAL A 186 7.51 14.42 7.69
C VAL A 186 7.29 15.82 7.11
N ASP A 187 7.89 16.84 7.72
CA ASP A 187 7.78 18.23 7.25
C ASP A 187 8.50 18.42 5.90
N ALA A 188 9.64 17.76 5.66
CA ALA A 188 10.34 17.77 4.38
C ALA A 188 9.48 17.16 3.27
N ILE A 189 8.85 16.00 3.49
CA ILE A 189 7.94 15.38 2.52
C ILE A 189 6.75 16.30 2.22
N ARG A 190 6.14 16.88 3.26
CA ARG A 190 4.97 17.75 3.10
C ARG A 190 5.29 19.00 2.30
N SER A 191 6.47 19.59 2.52
CA SER A 191 6.87 20.84 1.84
C SER A 191 7.30 20.63 0.39
N MET A 192 7.63 19.39 0.01
CA MET A 192 7.99 19.04 -1.35
C MET A 192 6.77 18.97 -2.28
N MET A 193 5.62 18.51 -1.77
CA MET A 193 4.40 18.28 -2.55
C MET A 193 3.56 19.54 -2.69
#